data_b136912f4ffb71a1c537be1622f7849c
#
_entry.id   b136912f4ffb71a1c537be1622f7849c
#
_cell.length_a   1.000
_cell.length_b   1.000
_cell.length_c   1.000
_cell.angle_alpha   90.00
_cell.angle_beta   90.00
_cell.angle_gamma   90.00
#
_symmetry.space_group_name_H-M   'P 1'
#
loop_
_entity.id
_entity.type
_entity.pdbx_description
1 polymer ?
#
loop_
_entity_poly.entity_id
_entity_poly.type
_entity_poly.pdbx_seq_one_letter_code
_entity_poly.pdbx_strand_id
1 'polypeptide(L)'
;YTLSLHDALPILLPCANDFIIFGKRYQRPEGNPGENIAYVKSDFDDSEWRYLNLPHDWAIEGPFNIDYNGSTGKLPYWGIRWYRKTLELSQDDAGKQIYLDIDGAMSYASVWCNGQYVGGWPYGYASFRLDLTPYIKAGQKNVLAIRLDNPDDTSRWYPGSGIYRNVWLVKTSPVHVEQWGTFVRNQQVDSEIAVMEMGVNIENHAGKDVQVKLQTSVYLQGKDGRPVGEEVTQSMIKDIAIKKDSWSSARFQFKVDKPKLWDIDTPNCYVAVSRVFMDGKEMDSYETPFGIRTIEFTHDQGFMLNGQKVAIKGVCMHHDLGALGAAFNEVAAERQLRIMKEMGANAIRTSHNPPAPELVALCDRMGLMMQLELADTWQKGKRKNDYNLLFDDWSEADMRSLVRHYRNH
;
A
#
# COMPACT_ATOMS: atom_id res chain seq x y z
N TYR A 1 -5.64 -24.64 -16.70
CA TYR A 1 -5.97 -24.62 -15.28
C TYR A 1 -6.84 -25.82 -14.94
N THR A 2 -6.26 -26.87 -14.43
CA THR A 2 -7.01 -27.84 -13.65
C THR A 2 -7.12 -27.25 -12.26
N LEU A 3 -8.27 -26.61 -11.98
CA LEU A 3 -8.70 -26.42 -10.60
C LEU A 3 -8.83 -27.79 -9.99
N SER A 4 -7.91 -28.16 -9.12
CA SER A 4 -8.17 -29.27 -8.20
C SER A 4 -9.25 -28.80 -7.22
N LEU A 5 -10.50 -29.18 -7.51
CA LEU A 5 -11.62 -29.03 -6.59
C LEU A 5 -11.43 -29.86 -5.32
N HIS A 6 -10.35 -30.62 -5.22
CA HIS A 6 -10.06 -31.52 -4.10
C HIS A 6 -9.21 -30.90 -2.97
N ASP A 7 -8.68 -29.68 -3.15
CA ASP A 7 -8.01 -28.95 -2.09
C ASP A 7 -8.97 -28.07 -1.27
N ALA A 8 -10.24 -28.40 -1.31
CA ALA A 8 -11.35 -27.65 -0.71
C ALA A 8 -11.56 -27.95 0.78
N LEU A 9 -10.53 -28.13 1.55
CA LEU A 9 -10.61 -27.78 2.95
C LEU A 9 -10.24 -26.30 3.03
N PRO A 10 -11.11 -25.43 3.54
CA PRO A 10 -10.72 -24.07 3.85
C PRO A 10 -9.64 -24.19 4.93
N ILE A 11 -8.39 -24.22 4.52
CA ILE A 11 -7.30 -23.90 5.41
C ILE A 11 -7.50 -22.40 5.66
N LEU A 12 -8.31 -22.07 6.65
CA LEU A 12 -8.30 -20.77 7.30
C LEU A 12 -6.94 -20.65 7.95
N LEU A 13 -5.90 -20.45 7.13
CA LEU A 13 -4.61 -20.05 7.63
C LEU A 13 -4.82 -18.62 8.14
N PRO A 14 -4.80 -18.40 9.45
CA PRO A 14 -4.83 -17.06 9.98
C PRO A 14 -3.64 -16.34 9.37
N CYS A 15 -3.93 -15.27 8.62
CA CYS A 15 -2.90 -14.41 8.10
C CYS A 15 -2.39 -13.60 9.28
N ALA A 16 -1.17 -13.88 9.72
CA ALA A 16 -0.51 -13.09 10.73
C ALA A 16 0.69 -12.42 10.11
N ASN A 17 0.78 -11.12 10.24
CA ASN A 17 2.01 -10.40 10.02
C ASN A 17 2.28 -9.45 11.19
N ASP A 18 3.49 -8.85 11.25
CA ASP A 18 3.99 -8.10 12.39
C ASP A 18 3.23 -6.81 12.72
N PHE A 19 2.23 -6.44 11.90
CA PHE A 19 1.31 -5.35 12.20
C PHE A 19 0.19 -5.72 13.17
N ILE A 20 0.17 -6.95 13.67
CA ILE A 20 -0.81 -7.38 14.65
C ILE A 20 -0.64 -6.61 15.94
N ILE A 21 -1.71 -5.95 16.30
CA ILE A 21 -1.77 -5.16 17.49
C ILE A 21 -1.84 -6.07 18.71
N PHE A 22 -0.98 -5.77 19.66
CA PHE A 22 -0.86 -6.49 20.91
C PHE A 22 -2.24 -6.75 21.53
N GLY A 23 -2.54 -8.02 21.84
CA GLY A 23 -3.78 -8.41 22.50
C GLY A 23 -4.92 -8.81 21.56
N LYS A 24 -4.74 -8.80 20.23
CA LYS A 24 -5.74 -9.27 19.28
C LYS A 24 -5.69 -10.78 19.07
N ARG A 25 -6.80 -11.33 18.57
CA ARG A 25 -7.02 -12.78 18.44
C ARG A 25 -6.13 -13.47 17.41
N TYR A 26 -5.66 -12.70 16.42
CA TYR A 26 -4.86 -13.25 15.35
C TYR A 26 -3.40 -13.34 15.77
N GLN A 27 -2.91 -14.57 15.89
CA GLN A 27 -1.49 -14.89 16.07
C GLN A 27 -1.04 -15.71 14.89
N ARG A 28 0.23 -15.55 14.51
CA ARG A 28 0.84 -16.44 13.52
C ARG A 28 0.67 -17.88 13.98
N PRO A 29 0.17 -18.81 13.12
CA PRO A 29 0.11 -20.22 13.45
C PRO A 29 1.49 -20.79 13.80
N GLU A 30 1.54 -21.69 14.74
CA GLU A 30 2.77 -22.42 15.04
C GLU A 30 3.14 -23.34 13.88
N GLY A 31 4.45 -23.62 13.74
CA GLY A 31 4.98 -24.51 12.73
C GLY A 31 5.04 -23.89 11.32
N ASN A 32 4.84 -24.74 10.32
CA ASN A 32 4.83 -24.36 8.90
C ASN A 32 3.47 -24.72 8.27
N PRO A 33 2.43 -23.88 8.44
CA PRO A 33 1.12 -24.12 7.86
C PRO A 33 1.20 -24.34 6.35
N GLY A 34 0.51 -25.36 5.85
CA GLY A 34 0.48 -25.68 4.41
C GLY A 34 1.70 -26.45 3.89
N GLU A 35 2.60 -26.90 4.73
CA GLU A 35 3.81 -27.65 4.30
C GLU A 35 3.52 -28.91 3.46
N ASN A 36 2.33 -29.50 3.63
CA ASN A 36 1.85 -30.64 2.87
C ASN A 36 1.26 -30.27 1.50
N ILE A 37 1.08 -28.99 1.21
CA ILE A 37 0.55 -28.50 -0.07
C ILE A 37 1.68 -28.55 -1.11
N ALA A 38 1.47 -29.25 -2.22
CA ALA A 38 2.49 -29.40 -3.26
C ALA A 38 2.96 -28.04 -3.81
N TYR A 39 2.06 -27.10 -3.99
CA TYR A 39 2.33 -25.79 -4.62
C TYR A 39 3.26 -24.89 -3.81
N VAL A 40 3.47 -25.14 -2.51
CA VAL A 40 4.39 -24.33 -1.68
C VAL A 40 5.83 -24.82 -1.77
N LYS A 41 6.05 -26.07 -2.22
CA LYS A 41 7.37 -26.67 -2.29
C LYS A 41 8.24 -26.01 -3.35
N SER A 42 9.52 -25.81 -3.03
CA SER A 42 10.47 -25.17 -3.95
C SER A 42 10.76 -26.01 -5.22
N ASP A 43 10.62 -27.32 -5.11
CA ASP A 43 10.84 -28.29 -6.19
C ASP A 43 9.56 -28.67 -6.95
N PHE A 44 8.44 -28.05 -6.64
CA PHE A 44 7.19 -28.26 -7.40
C PHE A 44 7.38 -27.81 -8.85
N ASP A 45 7.04 -28.70 -9.78
CA ASP A 45 7.06 -28.42 -11.22
C ASP A 45 5.81 -27.60 -11.62
N ASP A 46 6.04 -26.33 -11.92
CA ASP A 46 5.01 -25.40 -12.39
C ASP A 46 5.12 -25.10 -13.89
N SER A 47 5.83 -25.96 -14.67
CA SER A 47 6.03 -25.78 -16.12
C SER A 47 4.74 -25.73 -16.92
N GLU A 48 3.70 -26.44 -16.46
CA GLU A 48 2.37 -26.44 -17.05
C GLU A 48 1.50 -25.23 -16.63
N TRP A 49 2.02 -24.37 -15.74
CA TRP A 49 1.27 -23.20 -15.29
C TRP A 49 1.39 -22.07 -16.32
N ARG A 50 0.31 -21.29 -16.41
CA ARG A 50 0.26 -20.13 -17.30
C ARG A 50 1.14 -19.00 -16.77
N TYR A 51 1.98 -18.44 -17.62
CA TYR A 51 2.65 -17.17 -17.36
C TYR A 51 1.68 -16.00 -17.55
N LEU A 52 1.74 -15.05 -16.62
CA LEU A 52 0.94 -13.82 -16.68
C LEU A 52 1.70 -12.64 -16.06
N ASN A 53 1.27 -11.46 -16.42
CA ASN A 53 1.74 -10.22 -15.80
C ASN A 53 0.81 -9.78 -14.66
N LEU A 54 1.38 -9.12 -13.66
CA LEU A 54 0.62 -8.42 -12.64
C LEU A 54 0.53 -6.92 -13.02
N PRO A 55 -0.52 -6.23 -12.65
CA PRO A 55 -1.75 -6.69 -11.94
C PRO A 55 -2.62 -7.66 -12.76
N HIS A 56 -3.34 -8.56 -12.09
CA HIS A 56 -4.15 -9.58 -12.71
C HIS A 56 -5.47 -9.80 -11.99
N ASP A 57 -6.55 -9.85 -12.76
CA ASP A 57 -7.90 -10.19 -12.28
C ASP A 57 -8.42 -11.39 -13.08
N TRP A 58 -8.51 -12.56 -12.44
CA TRP A 58 -8.94 -13.77 -13.17
C TRP A 58 -10.42 -13.78 -13.52
N ALA A 59 -11.25 -12.98 -12.81
CA ALA A 59 -12.70 -13.05 -13.05
C ALA A 59 -13.09 -12.53 -14.42
N ILE A 60 -12.38 -11.50 -14.95
CA ILE A 60 -12.66 -10.94 -16.28
C ILE A 60 -12.37 -11.90 -17.43
N GLU A 61 -11.70 -13.00 -17.17
CA GLU A 61 -11.46 -14.05 -18.16
C GLU A 61 -12.74 -14.86 -18.44
N GLY A 62 -13.76 -14.68 -17.59
CA GLY A 62 -15.08 -15.22 -17.79
C GLY A 62 -15.22 -16.72 -17.59
N PRO A 63 -16.24 -17.33 -18.17
CA PRO A 63 -17.32 -16.70 -18.94
C PRO A 63 -18.30 -15.94 -18.06
N PHE A 64 -19.03 -14.97 -18.65
CA PHE A 64 -20.23 -14.42 -18.01
C PHE A 64 -21.30 -15.50 -17.88
N ASN A 65 -21.98 -15.51 -16.72
CA ASN A 65 -23.09 -16.41 -16.50
C ASN A 65 -24.30 -15.66 -15.94
N ILE A 66 -25.46 -15.84 -16.59
CA ILE A 66 -26.70 -15.15 -16.24
C ILE A 66 -27.17 -15.47 -14.81
N ASP A 67 -26.83 -16.66 -14.30
CA ASP A 67 -27.21 -17.12 -12.97
C ASP A 67 -26.36 -16.52 -11.84
N TYR A 68 -25.21 -15.89 -12.19
CA TYR A 68 -24.38 -15.24 -11.20
C TYR A 68 -24.94 -13.88 -10.77
N ASN A 69 -24.50 -13.40 -9.62
CA ASN A 69 -24.98 -12.15 -9.03
C ASN A 69 -24.71 -10.96 -9.98
N GLY A 70 -25.75 -10.20 -10.31
CA GLY A 70 -25.63 -9.04 -11.18
C GLY A 70 -24.81 -7.89 -10.57
N SER A 71 -24.86 -7.70 -9.25
CA SER A 71 -24.12 -6.66 -8.57
C SER A 71 -22.60 -6.89 -8.59
N THR A 72 -22.16 -8.10 -8.86
CA THR A 72 -20.75 -8.50 -8.97
C THR A 72 -20.32 -8.78 -10.41
N GLY A 73 -21.05 -8.22 -11.40
CA GLY A 73 -20.67 -8.27 -12.80
C GLY A 73 -20.99 -9.58 -13.51
N LYS A 74 -21.70 -10.54 -12.89
CA LYS A 74 -22.01 -11.86 -13.46
C LYS A 74 -20.76 -12.65 -13.88
N LEU A 75 -19.63 -12.43 -13.22
CA LEU A 75 -18.34 -13.06 -13.47
C LEU A 75 -17.96 -14.04 -12.35
N PRO A 76 -17.16 -15.07 -12.64
CA PRO A 76 -16.73 -16.08 -11.65
C PRO A 76 -15.56 -15.56 -10.79
N TYR A 77 -15.81 -14.60 -9.91
CA TYR A 77 -14.75 -13.93 -9.13
C TYR A 77 -14.27 -14.74 -7.93
N TRP A 78 -15.05 -15.69 -7.44
CA TRP A 78 -14.73 -16.47 -6.24
C TRP A 78 -13.85 -17.69 -6.53
N GLY A 79 -13.30 -18.28 -5.49
CA GLY A 79 -12.52 -19.50 -5.50
C GLY A 79 -11.09 -19.32 -5.08
N ILE A 80 -10.35 -20.44 -5.05
CA ILE A 80 -8.95 -20.48 -4.66
C ILE A 80 -8.08 -20.46 -5.89
N ARG A 81 -7.04 -19.60 -5.88
CA ARG A 81 -6.03 -19.53 -6.93
C ARG A 81 -4.64 -19.43 -6.32
N TRP A 82 -3.68 -19.92 -7.07
CA TRP A 82 -2.28 -19.91 -6.70
C TRP A 82 -1.45 -19.14 -7.72
N TYR A 83 -0.48 -18.39 -7.21
CA TYR A 83 0.57 -17.74 -7.97
C TYR A 83 1.91 -18.25 -7.50
N ARG A 84 2.85 -18.43 -8.43
CA ARG A 84 4.23 -18.76 -8.12
C ARG A 84 5.17 -17.82 -8.83
N LYS A 85 6.28 -17.48 -8.18
CA LYS A 85 7.31 -16.62 -8.76
C LYS A 85 8.68 -17.06 -8.27
N THR A 86 9.57 -17.32 -9.21
CA THR A 86 11.01 -17.47 -8.91
C THR A 86 11.63 -16.08 -8.82
N LEU A 87 12.30 -15.82 -7.70
CA LEU A 87 13.10 -14.63 -7.45
C LEU A 87 14.59 -15.00 -7.54
N GLU A 88 15.34 -14.30 -8.38
CA GLU A 88 16.79 -14.41 -8.45
C GLU A 88 17.40 -13.27 -7.65
N LEU A 89 18.03 -13.58 -6.53
CA LEU A 89 18.75 -12.63 -5.71
C LEU A 89 20.25 -12.77 -5.95
N SER A 90 20.92 -11.65 -6.11
CA SER A 90 22.38 -11.65 -6.25
C SER A 90 23.07 -11.91 -4.90
N GLN A 91 24.35 -12.23 -4.93
CA GLN A 91 25.16 -12.33 -3.72
C GLN A 91 25.28 -10.98 -2.99
N ASP A 92 25.16 -9.85 -3.71
CA ASP A 92 25.18 -8.49 -3.16
C ASP A 92 23.91 -8.17 -2.32
N ASP A 93 22.92 -9.03 -2.37
CA ASP A 93 21.72 -8.92 -1.52
C ASP A 93 21.93 -9.59 -0.14
N ALA A 94 23.06 -10.25 0.08
CA ALA A 94 23.39 -10.82 1.38
C ALA A 94 23.49 -9.74 2.46
N GLY A 95 22.79 -9.95 3.58
CA GLY A 95 22.74 -9.00 4.71
C GLY A 95 21.82 -7.80 4.52
N LYS A 96 21.08 -7.71 3.41
CA LYS A 96 19.99 -6.76 3.26
C LYS A 96 18.72 -7.27 3.94
N GLN A 97 17.81 -6.34 4.25
CA GLN A 97 16.42 -6.66 4.54
C GLN A 97 15.66 -6.79 3.23
N ILE A 98 14.89 -7.86 3.09
CA ILE A 98 14.14 -8.18 1.86
C ILE A 98 12.67 -8.30 2.22
N TYR A 99 11.85 -7.45 1.60
CA TYR A 99 10.43 -7.40 1.86
C TYR A 99 9.62 -7.64 0.58
N LEU A 100 8.43 -8.18 0.76
CA LEU A 100 7.39 -8.28 -0.26
C LEU A 100 6.26 -7.32 0.09
N ASP A 101 6.06 -6.29 -0.71
CA ASP A 101 4.93 -5.39 -0.58
C ASP A 101 3.87 -5.79 -1.60
N ILE A 102 2.63 -5.94 -1.15
CA ILE A 102 1.47 -6.24 -1.98
C ILE A 102 0.45 -5.13 -1.77
N ASP A 103 0.15 -4.38 -2.83
CA ASP A 103 -0.76 -3.23 -2.77
C ASP A 103 -2.23 -3.62 -2.75
N GLY A 104 -2.54 -4.86 -3.11
CA GLY A 104 -3.86 -5.45 -3.03
C GLY A 104 -3.96 -6.82 -3.69
N ALA A 105 -4.55 -7.78 -2.96
CA ALA A 105 -4.75 -9.16 -3.42
C ALA A 105 -6.07 -9.71 -2.88
N MET A 106 -6.97 -10.05 -3.77
CA MET A 106 -8.36 -10.43 -3.45
C MET A 106 -8.50 -11.95 -3.41
N SER A 107 -8.65 -12.51 -2.23
CA SER A 107 -8.52 -12.05 -0.85
C SER A 107 -7.88 -13.15 0.01
N TYR A 108 -7.83 -13.02 1.34
CA TYR A 108 -7.22 -14.00 2.24
C TYR A 108 -5.86 -14.49 1.74
N ALA A 109 -5.00 -13.54 1.36
CA ALA A 109 -3.67 -13.82 0.84
C ALA A 109 -2.80 -14.54 1.86
N SER A 110 -2.18 -15.63 1.43
CA SER A 110 -1.20 -16.39 2.21
C SER A 110 0.04 -16.61 1.36
N VAL A 111 1.21 -16.38 1.93
CA VAL A 111 2.49 -16.38 1.20
C VAL A 111 3.49 -17.32 1.84
N TRP A 112 4.14 -18.11 1.00
CA TRP A 112 5.28 -18.96 1.35
C TRP A 112 6.51 -18.52 0.56
N CYS A 113 7.67 -18.60 1.19
CA CYS A 113 8.96 -18.41 0.55
C CYS A 113 9.81 -19.67 0.78
N ASN A 114 10.30 -20.29 -0.28
CA ASN A 114 11.09 -21.52 -0.21
C ASN A 114 10.43 -22.65 0.61
N GLY A 115 9.10 -22.79 0.50
CA GLY A 115 8.32 -23.79 1.22
C GLY A 115 8.00 -23.43 2.67
N GLN A 116 8.46 -22.29 3.17
CA GLN A 116 8.19 -21.80 4.52
C GLN A 116 7.10 -20.74 4.51
N TYR A 117 6.13 -20.88 5.42
CA TYR A 117 5.05 -19.89 5.56
C TYR A 117 5.59 -18.56 6.09
N VAL A 118 5.40 -17.50 5.33
CA VAL A 118 5.83 -16.15 5.69
C VAL A 118 4.75 -15.41 6.47
N GLY A 119 3.53 -15.40 5.93
CA GLY A 119 2.40 -14.66 6.46
C GLY A 119 1.36 -14.36 5.38
N GLY A 120 0.54 -13.36 5.62
CA GLY A 120 -0.46 -12.90 4.66
C GLY A 120 -1.35 -11.81 5.21
N TRP A 121 -2.44 -11.52 4.48
CA TRP A 121 -3.43 -10.53 4.87
C TRP A 121 -4.82 -10.92 4.36
N PRO A 122 -5.88 -10.88 5.20
CA PRO A 122 -7.20 -11.35 4.77
C PRO A 122 -7.98 -10.33 3.96
N TYR A 123 -7.84 -9.02 4.27
CA TYR A 123 -8.61 -7.98 3.61
C TYR A 123 -8.00 -7.63 2.25
N GLY A 124 -8.70 -7.97 1.17
CA GLY A 124 -8.18 -7.88 -0.19
C GLY A 124 -7.86 -6.47 -0.69
N TYR A 125 -8.34 -5.43 0.00
CA TYR A 125 -8.12 -4.03 -0.39
C TYR A 125 -6.96 -3.35 0.36
N ALA A 126 -6.46 -3.96 1.43
CA ALA A 126 -5.35 -3.41 2.19
C ALA A 126 -4.02 -3.64 1.49
N SER A 127 -3.14 -2.62 1.53
CA SER A 127 -1.72 -2.80 1.21
C SER A 127 -0.99 -3.36 2.43
N PHE A 128 -0.10 -4.32 2.22
CA PHE A 128 0.64 -4.95 3.31
C PHE A 128 2.06 -5.35 2.91
N ARG A 129 2.93 -5.46 3.90
CA ARG A 129 4.33 -5.89 3.76
C ARG A 129 4.56 -7.21 4.49
N LEU A 130 5.36 -8.08 3.88
CA LEU A 130 5.86 -9.31 4.49
C LEU A 130 7.39 -9.30 4.51
N ASP A 131 7.98 -9.65 5.64
CA ASP A 131 9.43 -9.82 5.77
C ASP A 131 9.86 -11.18 5.21
N LEU A 132 10.57 -11.15 4.09
CA LEU A 132 11.16 -12.34 3.47
C LEU A 132 12.57 -12.64 3.97
N THR A 133 13.21 -11.74 4.70
CA THR A 133 14.62 -11.83 5.10
C THR A 133 14.99 -13.18 5.73
N PRO A 134 14.19 -13.74 6.68
CA PRO A 134 14.51 -15.03 7.30
C PRO A 134 14.43 -16.23 6.35
N TYR A 135 13.77 -16.07 5.20
CA TYR A 135 13.44 -17.16 4.28
C TYR A 135 14.25 -17.15 3.00
N ILE A 136 14.87 -16.00 2.68
CA ILE A 136 15.62 -15.76 1.44
C ILE A 136 17.03 -16.34 1.52
N LYS A 137 17.50 -16.84 0.38
CA LYS A 137 18.88 -17.31 0.16
C LYS A 137 19.53 -16.41 -0.88
N ALA A 138 20.43 -15.52 -0.46
CA ALA A 138 21.18 -14.65 -1.37
C ALA A 138 22.07 -15.49 -2.32
N GLY A 139 22.28 -15.03 -3.53
CA GLY A 139 23.01 -15.72 -4.59
C GLY A 139 22.33 -16.98 -5.14
N GLN A 140 21.07 -17.21 -4.80
CA GLN A 140 20.31 -18.39 -5.23
C GLN A 140 18.94 -18.00 -5.78
N LYS A 141 18.31 -18.99 -6.43
CA LYS A 141 16.88 -18.91 -6.77
C LYS A 141 16.05 -19.12 -5.52
N ASN A 142 15.05 -18.30 -5.35
CA ASN A 142 14.07 -18.37 -4.28
C ASN A 142 12.68 -18.46 -4.90
N VAL A 143 11.80 -19.24 -4.30
CA VAL A 143 10.45 -19.47 -4.83
C VAL A 143 9.43 -18.86 -3.89
N LEU A 144 8.61 -17.97 -4.40
CA LEU A 144 7.38 -17.51 -3.74
C LEU A 144 6.19 -18.33 -4.23
N ALA A 145 5.34 -18.75 -3.30
CA ALA A 145 4.02 -19.28 -3.59
C ALA A 145 2.99 -18.43 -2.85
N ILE A 146 1.96 -17.96 -3.56
CA ILE A 146 0.91 -17.10 -3.02
C ILE A 146 -0.43 -17.77 -3.28
N ARG A 147 -1.18 -18.03 -2.21
CA ARG A 147 -2.56 -18.53 -2.26
C ARG A 147 -3.52 -17.38 -2.01
N LEU A 148 -4.51 -17.25 -2.85
CA LEU A 148 -5.65 -16.37 -2.61
C LEU A 148 -6.90 -17.23 -2.46
N ASP A 149 -7.75 -16.86 -1.51
CA ASP A 149 -9.03 -17.48 -1.28
C ASP A 149 -10.10 -16.39 -1.30
N ASN A 150 -10.76 -16.27 -2.45
CA ASN A 150 -11.78 -15.23 -2.63
C ASN A 150 -13.17 -15.85 -2.45
N PRO A 151 -13.85 -15.64 -1.30
CA PRO A 151 -15.18 -16.21 -1.08
C PRO A 151 -16.22 -15.53 -1.97
N ASP A 152 -17.35 -16.20 -2.18
CA ASP A 152 -18.52 -15.60 -2.81
C ASP A 152 -19.24 -14.63 -1.85
N ASP A 153 -20.15 -13.84 -2.37
CA ASP A 153 -21.04 -12.93 -1.61
C ASP A 153 -20.32 -12.04 -0.60
N THR A 154 -19.20 -11.43 -1.06
CA THR A 154 -18.33 -10.56 -0.23
C THR A 154 -18.72 -9.09 -0.31
N SER A 155 -19.37 -8.65 -1.39
CA SER A 155 -19.64 -7.24 -1.65
C SER A 155 -20.91 -7.01 -2.47
N ARG A 156 -21.31 -5.74 -2.61
CA ARG A 156 -22.46 -5.28 -3.39
C ARG A 156 -22.06 -4.64 -4.72
N TRP A 157 -20.80 -4.78 -5.08
CA TRP A 157 -20.16 -4.30 -6.32
C TRP A 157 -19.23 -5.40 -6.86
N TYR A 158 -18.64 -5.19 -8.01
CA TYR A 158 -17.65 -6.09 -8.56
C TYR A 158 -16.36 -6.03 -7.72
N PRO A 159 -15.99 -7.09 -6.98
CA PRO A 159 -14.84 -7.06 -6.08
C PRO A 159 -13.51 -7.29 -6.80
N GLY A 160 -13.57 -7.84 -8.00
CA GLY A 160 -12.38 -8.36 -8.66
C GLY A 160 -11.84 -9.63 -8.02
N SER A 161 -10.70 -10.06 -8.49
CA SER A 161 -10.03 -11.29 -8.05
C SER A 161 -8.53 -11.22 -8.34
N GLY A 162 -7.74 -12.02 -7.63
CA GLY A 162 -6.33 -12.13 -7.94
C GLY A 162 -5.45 -11.08 -7.29
N ILE A 163 -4.19 -11.05 -7.71
CA ILE A 163 -3.24 -10.00 -7.34
C ILE A 163 -3.50 -8.83 -8.30
N TYR A 164 -4.47 -8.00 -7.93
CA TYR A 164 -5.04 -6.99 -8.83
C TYR A 164 -4.40 -5.61 -8.71
N ARG A 165 -3.40 -5.45 -7.82
CA ARG A 165 -2.54 -4.27 -7.68
C ARG A 165 -1.07 -4.67 -7.78
N ASN A 166 -0.18 -3.68 -7.71
CA ASN A 166 1.25 -3.92 -7.84
C ASN A 166 1.82 -4.76 -6.70
N VAL A 167 2.91 -5.45 -7.00
CA VAL A 167 3.73 -6.21 -6.06
C VAL A 167 5.18 -5.76 -6.20
N TRP A 168 5.82 -5.47 -5.08
CA TRP A 168 7.17 -4.93 -5.03
C TRP A 168 8.08 -5.85 -4.23
N LEU A 169 9.26 -6.13 -4.76
CA LEU A 169 10.36 -6.69 -4.00
C LEU A 169 11.23 -5.54 -3.49
N VAL A 170 11.12 -5.24 -2.21
CA VAL A 170 11.84 -4.13 -1.58
C VAL A 170 13.11 -4.66 -0.93
N LYS A 171 14.24 -4.03 -1.25
CA LYS A 171 15.56 -4.38 -0.73
C LYS A 171 16.15 -3.16 -0.03
N THR A 172 16.39 -3.25 1.26
CA THR A 172 16.96 -2.17 2.05
C THR A 172 18.24 -2.61 2.77
N SER A 173 19.02 -1.64 3.21
CA SER A 173 20.06 -1.90 4.21
C SER A 173 19.44 -2.33 5.53
N PRO A 174 20.18 -2.99 6.43
CA PRO A 174 19.67 -3.32 7.77
C PRO A 174 19.28 -2.08 8.60
N VAL A 175 19.80 -0.92 8.25
CA VAL A 175 19.40 0.36 8.84
C VAL A 175 18.75 1.19 7.75
N HIS A 176 17.45 1.45 7.87
CA HIS A 176 16.66 2.09 6.83
C HIS A 176 15.46 2.84 7.40
N VAL A 177 14.82 3.67 6.60
CA VAL A 177 13.57 4.35 6.95
C VAL A 177 12.44 3.32 7.00
N GLU A 178 11.67 3.32 8.08
CA GLU A 178 10.52 2.44 8.27
C GLU A 178 9.50 2.59 7.12
N GLN A 179 8.86 1.50 6.72
CA GLN A 179 7.77 1.56 5.73
C GLN A 179 6.68 2.54 6.20
N TRP A 180 6.36 3.53 5.36
CA TRP A 180 5.43 4.63 5.70
C TRP A 180 5.81 5.33 7.02
N GLY A 181 7.10 5.30 7.35
CA GLY A 181 7.64 5.82 8.60
C GLY A 181 7.81 7.34 8.62
N THR A 182 7.41 8.03 7.57
CA THR A 182 7.49 9.48 7.48
C THR A 182 6.12 10.14 7.65
N PHE A 183 6.10 11.35 8.19
CA PHE A 183 4.93 12.21 8.15
C PHE A 183 5.33 13.67 8.01
N VAL A 184 4.51 14.44 7.29
CA VAL A 184 4.66 15.87 7.10
C VAL A 184 3.36 16.56 7.48
N ARG A 185 3.45 17.64 8.27
CA ARG A 185 2.28 18.43 8.62
C ARG A 185 2.56 19.91 8.64
N ASN A 186 1.56 20.72 8.35
CA ASN A 186 1.60 22.15 8.48
C ASN A 186 1.59 22.56 9.96
N GLN A 187 2.44 23.52 10.30
CA GLN A 187 2.37 24.25 11.59
C GLN A 187 1.74 25.65 11.35
N GLN A 188 2.21 26.31 10.32
CA GLN A 188 1.69 27.61 9.86
C GLN A 188 1.87 27.67 8.34
N VAL A 189 0.89 28.19 7.64
CA VAL A 189 0.96 28.37 6.18
C VAL A 189 0.27 29.68 5.82
N ASP A 190 0.98 30.54 5.10
CA ASP A 190 0.47 31.73 4.41
C ASP A 190 1.16 31.89 3.05
N SER A 191 0.92 33.02 2.36
CA SER A 191 1.49 33.28 1.03
C SER A 191 3.00 33.52 1.03
N GLU A 192 3.56 33.95 2.17
CA GLU A 192 4.97 34.31 2.29
C GLU A 192 5.81 33.18 2.85
N ILE A 193 5.22 32.36 3.72
CA ILE A 193 5.97 31.32 4.42
C ILE A 193 5.08 30.12 4.79
N ALA A 194 5.64 28.92 4.63
CA ALA A 194 5.11 27.70 5.26
C ALA A 194 6.09 27.18 6.29
N VAL A 195 5.63 27.03 7.54
CA VAL A 195 6.36 26.32 8.60
C VAL A 195 5.81 24.91 8.70
N MET A 196 6.66 23.93 8.44
CA MET A 196 6.33 22.53 8.37
C MET A 196 7.03 21.75 9.47
N GLU A 197 6.40 20.69 9.94
CA GLU A 197 7.03 19.66 10.77
C GLU A 197 7.11 18.36 9.97
N MET A 198 8.28 17.70 10.03
CA MET A 198 8.47 16.37 9.46
C MET A 198 9.02 15.41 10.50
N GLY A 199 8.45 14.22 10.56
CA GLY A 199 8.96 13.09 11.32
C GLY A 199 9.48 12.00 10.39
N VAL A 200 10.56 11.34 10.80
CA VAL A 200 11.17 10.20 10.10
C VAL A 200 11.50 9.12 11.11
N ASN A 201 10.94 7.94 10.94
CA ASN A 201 11.27 6.75 11.73
C ASN A 201 12.33 5.93 10.99
N ILE A 202 13.36 5.50 11.71
CA ILE A 202 14.45 4.67 11.18
C ILE A 202 14.51 3.38 11.99
N GLU A 203 14.55 2.25 11.30
CA GLU A 203 14.69 0.92 11.89
C GLU A 203 16.14 0.44 11.85
N ASN A 204 16.53 -0.34 12.85
CA ASN A 204 17.86 -0.94 12.98
C ASN A 204 17.75 -2.46 13.15
N HIS A 205 18.09 -3.20 12.11
CA HIS A 205 18.22 -4.67 12.06
C HIS A 205 19.68 -5.11 11.91
N ALA A 206 20.65 -4.25 12.22
CA ALA A 206 22.08 -4.55 12.06
C ALA A 206 22.66 -5.47 13.16
N GLY A 207 21.84 -5.94 14.09
CA GLY A 207 22.27 -6.84 15.18
C GLY A 207 23.14 -6.16 16.25
N LYS A 208 23.32 -4.85 16.22
CA LYS A 208 24.06 -4.01 17.17
C LYS A 208 23.48 -2.59 17.28
N ASP A 209 23.82 -1.88 18.36
CA ASP A 209 23.51 -0.45 18.47
C ASP A 209 24.23 0.33 17.36
N VAL A 210 23.59 1.31 16.75
CA VAL A 210 24.15 2.14 15.70
C VAL A 210 23.98 3.63 15.94
N GLN A 211 24.88 4.42 15.34
CA GLN A 211 24.76 5.86 15.20
C GLN A 211 24.59 6.19 13.73
N VAL A 212 23.55 6.94 13.38
CA VAL A 212 23.27 7.34 12.02
C VAL A 212 23.13 8.85 11.91
N LYS A 213 23.45 9.38 10.74
CA LYS A 213 23.13 10.74 10.36
C LYS A 213 21.97 10.71 9.40
N LEU A 214 20.86 11.32 9.76
CA LEU A 214 19.71 11.56 8.89
C LEU A 214 19.86 12.94 8.25
N GLN A 215 19.75 12.99 6.93
CA GLN A 215 19.69 14.22 6.15
C GLN A 215 18.40 14.21 5.34
N THR A 216 17.59 15.27 5.46
CA THR A 216 16.36 15.41 4.67
C THR A 216 16.41 16.72 3.87
N SER A 217 16.19 16.60 2.58
CA SER A 217 16.12 17.70 1.61
C SER A 217 14.74 17.75 0.97
N VAL A 218 14.22 18.93 0.67
CA VAL A 218 12.88 19.11 0.10
C VAL A 218 12.97 19.73 -1.29
N TYR A 219 12.23 19.16 -2.24
CA TYR A 219 12.20 19.56 -3.64
C TYR A 219 10.75 19.76 -4.11
N LEU A 220 10.57 20.45 -5.22
CA LEU A 220 9.31 20.36 -5.96
C LEU A 220 9.17 18.97 -6.58
N GLN A 221 7.94 18.51 -6.72
CA GLN A 221 7.63 17.27 -7.41
C GLN A 221 7.41 17.52 -8.90
N GLY A 222 8.06 16.73 -9.74
CA GLY A 222 7.86 16.69 -11.18
C GLY A 222 6.60 15.92 -11.58
N LYS A 223 6.26 15.99 -12.86
CA LYS A 223 5.09 15.26 -13.41
C LYS A 223 5.18 13.74 -13.29
N ASP A 224 6.39 13.22 -13.22
CA ASP A 224 6.70 11.80 -13.01
C ASP A 224 6.70 11.39 -11.53
N GLY A 225 6.35 12.31 -10.64
CA GLY A 225 6.32 12.08 -9.19
C GLY A 225 7.67 12.25 -8.50
N ARG A 226 8.77 12.50 -9.23
CA ARG A 226 10.13 12.58 -8.68
C ARG A 226 10.55 13.99 -8.28
N PRO A 227 11.59 14.13 -7.43
CA PRO A 227 12.18 15.44 -7.11
C PRO A 227 12.71 16.14 -8.35
N VAL A 228 12.44 17.45 -8.50
CA VAL A 228 12.95 18.28 -9.60
C VAL A 228 13.46 19.63 -9.11
N GLY A 229 14.45 20.16 -9.80
CA GLY A 229 15.03 21.48 -9.51
C GLY A 229 15.99 21.49 -8.32
N GLU A 230 16.14 22.66 -7.71
CA GLU A 230 16.96 22.87 -6.53
C GLU A 230 16.20 22.60 -5.24
N GLU A 231 16.91 22.42 -4.13
CA GLU A 231 16.29 22.32 -2.81
C GLU A 231 15.49 23.61 -2.51
N VAL A 232 14.24 23.43 -2.07
CA VAL A 232 13.36 24.58 -1.74
C VAL A 232 13.57 25.08 -0.30
N THR A 233 14.37 24.37 0.49
CA THR A 233 14.75 24.75 1.84
C THR A 233 16.12 24.19 2.17
N GLN A 234 16.76 24.73 3.22
CA GLN A 234 18.01 24.19 3.69
C GLN A 234 17.84 22.74 4.19
N SER A 235 18.75 21.84 3.80
CA SER A 235 18.77 20.46 4.28
C SER A 235 18.76 20.38 5.81
N MET A 236 17.90 19.52 6.34
CA MET A 236 17.79 19.22 7.76
C MET A 236 18.71 18.04 8.11
N ILE A 237 19.59 18.22 9.08
CA ILE A 237 20.55 17.17 9.47
C ILE A 237 20.39 16.86 10.97
N LYS A 238 20.37 15.55 11.29
CA LYS A 238 20.29 15.09 12.68
C LYS A 238 21.05 13.78 12.90
N ASP A 239 21.84 13.73 13.97
CA ASP A 239 22.49 12.51 14.43
C ASP A 239 21.52 11.75 15.36
N ILE A 240 21.41 10.43 15.18
CA ILE A 240 20.43 9.58 15.86
C ILE A 240 21.10 8.30 16.33
N ALA A 241 20.91 7.99 17.62
CA ALA A 241 21.27 6.68 18.19
C ALA A 241 20.09 5.74 18.11
N ILE A 242 20.31 4.52 17.61
CA ILE A 242 19.26 3.50 17.47
C ILE A 242 19.77 2.20 18.11
N LYS A 243 19.02 1.69 19.07
CA LYS A 243 19.33 0.44 19.74
C LYS A 243 19.19 -0.76 18.78
N LYS A 244 19.93 -1.82 19.09
CA LYS A 244 19.81 -3.09 18.41
C LYS A 244 18.35 -3.54 18.31
N ASP A 245 17.94 -4.02 17.13
CA ASP A 245 16.61 -4.58 16.85
C ASP A 245 15.47 -3.66 17.31
N SER A 246 15.64 -2.35 17.08
CA SER A 246 14.74 -1.29 17.51
C SER A 246 14.62 -0.19 16.45
N TRP A 247 13.83 0.81 16.73
CA TRP A 247 13.66 2.00 15.89
C TRP A 247 13.83 3.28 16.70
N SER A 248 14.07 4.37 15.98
CA SER A 248 14.11 5.71 16.58
C SER A 248 13.47 6.72 15.63
N SER A 249 12.90 7.79 16.20
CA SER A 249 12.24 8.85 15.45
C SER A 249 13.02 10.15 15.51
N ALA A 250 13.22 10.78 14.36
CA ALA A 250 13.67 12.17 14.29
C ALA A 250 12.50 13.08 13.93
N ARG A 251 12.51 14.31 14.48
CA ARG A 251 11.58 15.36 14.10
C ARG A 251 12.35 16.62 13.74
N PHE A 252 11.90 17.28 12.67
CA PHE A 252 12.43 18.53 12.15
C PHE A 252 11.31 19.56 12.04
N GLN A 253 11.69 20.83 12.18
CA GLN A 253 10.91 21.93 11.64
C GLN A 253 11.67 22.54 10.46
N PHE A 254 10.99 22.88 9.40
CA PHE A 254 11.57 23.56 8.26
C PHE A 254 10.62 24.61 7.70
N LYS A 255 11.19 25.52 6.92
CA LYS A 255 10.44 26.63 6.32
C LYS A 255 10.58 26.58 4.82
N VAL A 256 9.50 26.85 4.14
CA VAL A 256 9.48 27.05 2.69
C VAL A 256 9.04 28.49 2.46
N ASP A 257 9.91 29.31 1.87
CA ASP A 257 9.60 30.69 1.52
C ASP A 257 8.77 30.73 0.24
N LYS A 258 7.73 31.57 0.22
CA LYS A 258 6.79 31.72 -0.91
C LYS A 258 6.31 30.37 -1.43
N PRO A 259 5.68 29.55 -0.57
CA PRO A 259 5.32 28.19 -0.92
C PRO A 259 4.35 28.14 -2.09
N LYS A 260 4.54 27.20 -3.00
CA LYS A 260 3.54 26.86 -4.01
C LYS A 260 2.52 25.95 -3.35
N LEU A 261 1.37 26.50 -3.01
CA LEU A 261 0.32 25.73 -2.34
C LEU A 261 -0.28 24.67 -3.27
N TRP A 262 -0.68 23.54 -2.71
CA TRP A 262 -1.53 22.59 -3.38
C TRP A 262 -2.97 23.11 -3.39
N ASP A 263 -3.58 23.11 -4.56
CA ASP A 263 -4.96 23.50 -4.77
C ASP A 263 -5.59 22.62 -5.86
N ILE A 264 -6.92 22.61 -5.95
CA ILE A 264 -7.65 21.82 -6.96
C ILE A 264 -7.36 22.28 -8.39
N ASP A 265 -6.98 23.55 -8.60
CA ASP A 265 -6.65 24.12 -9.90
C ASP A 265 -5.13 24.18 -10.14
N THR A 266 -4.34 24.28 -9.08
CA THR A 266 -2.87 24.34 -9.11
C THR A 266 -2.28 23.33 -8.14
N PRO A 267 -2.29 22.02 -8.47
CA PRO A 267 -1.90 20.94 -7.55
C PRO A 267 -0.38 20.82 -7.42
N ASN A 268 0.25 21.81 -6.78
CA ASN A 268 1.68 21.81 -6.54
C ASN A 268 2.02 20.81 -5.42
N CYS A 269 2.89 19.86 -5.71
CA CYS A 269 3.38 18.88 -4.76
C CYS A 269 4.89 19.04 -4.53
N TYR A 270 5.36 18.54 -3.41
CA TYR A 270 6.74 18.49 -2.99
C TYR A 270 7.16 17.05 -2.71
N VAL A 271 8.46 16.81 -2.70
CA VAL A 271 9.06 15.55 -2.26
C VAL A 271 10.13 15.85 -1.23
N ALA A 272 10.02 15.25 -0.05
CA ALA A 272 11.09 15.22 0.94
C ALA A 272 11.92 13.94 0.72
N VAL A 273 13.21 14.10 0.49
CA VAL A 273 14.17 13.00 0.32
C VAL A 273 14.96 12.83 1.60
N SER A 274 14.71 11.76 2.34
CA SER A 274 15.38 11.43 3.60
C SER A 274 16.48 10.40 3.34
N ARG A 275 17.74 10.76 3.55
CA ARG A 275 18.92 9.89 3.40
C ARG A 275 19.49 9.54 4.76
N VAL A 276 19.75 8.27 4.96
CA VAL A 276 20.36 7.72 6.17
C VAL A 276 21.81 7.36 5.91
N PHE A 277 22.73 7.93 6.67
CA PHE A 277 24.17 7.65 6.55
C PHE A 277 24.68 6.98 7.82
N MET A 278 25.55 5.99 7.66
CA MET A 278 26.28 5.34 8.74
C MET A 278 27.76 5.23 8.32
N ASP A 279 28.67 5.69 9.16
CA ASP A 279 30.11 5.71 8.90
C ASP A 279 30.48 6.39 7.54
N GLY A 280 29.73 7.44 7.18
CA GLY A 280 29.93 8.20 5.94
C GLY A 280 29.33 7.55 4.69
N LYS A 281 28.78 6.34 4.78
CA LYS A 281 28.14 5.63 3.67
C LYS A 281 26.62 5.82 3.73
N GLU A 282 25.98 6.09 2.58
CA GLU A 282 24.54 6.09 2.46
C GLU A 282 23.99 4.66 2.61
N MET A 283 23.11 4.48 3.56
CA MET A 283 22.46 3.21 3.87
C MET A 283 21.09 3.13 3.22
N ASP A 284 20.36 4.26 3.17
CA ASP A 284 19.00 4.29 2.63
C ASP A 284 18.65 5.69 2.11
N SER A 285 17.72 5.73 1.15
CA SER A 285 17.12 6.95 0.63
C SER A 285 15.62 6.75 0.46
N TYR A 286 14.82 7.57 1.14
CA TYR A 286 13.36 7.44 1.18
C TYR A 286 12.69 8.73 0.71
N GLU A 287 11.80 8.62 -0.27
CA GLU A 287 11.03 9.74 -0.82
C GLU A 287 9.64 9.83 -0.17
N THR A 288 9.27 11.04 0.24
CA THR A 288 7.96 11.32 0.85
C THR A 288 7.28 12.43 0.06
N PRO A 289 6.30 12.11 -0.79
CA PRO A 289 5.49 13.13 -1.45
C PRO A 289 4.55 13.79 -0.45
N PHE A 290 4.31 15.11 -0.63
CA PHE A 290 3.36 15.86 0.18
C PHE A 290 2.91 17.15 -0.53
N GLY A 291 1.79 17.72 -0.08
CA GLY A 291 1.33 19.05 -0.49
C GLY A 291 1.37 20.02 0.68
N ILE A 292 1.59 21.32 0.38
CA ILE A 292 1.46 22.40 1.36
C ILE A 292 0.10 23.04 1.15
N ARG A 293 -0.81 22.94 2.12
CA ARG A 293 -2.16 23.51 2.06
C ARG A 293 -2.74 23.68 3.46
N THR A 294 -3.72 24.55 3.60
CA THR A 294 -4.55 24.61 4.81
C THR A 294 -5.93 24.03 4.53
N ILE A 295 -6.47 23.29 5.48
CA ILE A 295 -7.82 22.70 5.44
C ILE A 295 -8.52 23.08 6.72
N GLU A 296 -9.71 23.69 6.59
CA GLU A 296 -10.55 24.04 7.73
C GLU A 296 -12.01 23.66 7.46
N PHE A 297 -12.68 23.21 8.49
CA PHE A 297 -14.13 23.04 8.49
C PHE A 297 -14.73 24.01 9.51
N THR A 298 -15.46 24.98 9.04
CA THR A 298 -16.07 25.99 9.89
C THR A 298 -17.59 25.84 9.93
N HIS A 299 -18.21 26.24 11.03
CA HIS A 299 -19.66 26.20 11.21
C HIS A 299 -20.38 27.04 10.16
N ASP A 300 -19.88 28.23 9.89
CA ASP A 300 -20.57 29.22 9.05
C ASP A 300 -20.21 29.16 7.56
N GLN A 301 -18.97 28.75 7.26
CA GLN A 301 -18.46 28.78 5.88
C GLN A 301 -18.29 27.39 5.27
N GLY A 302 -18.34 26.32 6.09
CA GLY A 302 -18.15 24.95 5.65
C GLY A 302 -16.68 24.63 5.39
N PHE A 303 -16.38 23.96 4.27
CA PHE A 303 -15.03 23.57 3.89
C PHE A 303 -14.23 24.71 3.27
N MET A 304 -13.05 24.96 3.84
CA MET A 304 -12.10 25.97 3.38
C MET A 304 -10.78 25.27 2.97
N LEU A 305 -10.30 25.58 1.77
CA LEU A 305 -8.99 25.18 1.27
C LEU A 305 -8.16 26.45 1.04
N ASN A 306 -6.99 26.55 1.68
CA ASN A 306 -6.11 27.73 1.61
C ASN A 306 -6.85 29.05 1.90
N GLY A 307 -7.73 29.03 2.90
CA GLY A 307 -8.54 30.17 3.29
C GLY A 307 -9.69 30.54 2.32
N GLN A 308 -9.90 29.78 1.25
CA GLN A 308 -10.98 29.98 0.30
C GLN A 308 -12.09 28.94 0.50
N LYS A 309 -13.34 29.38 0.44
CA LYS A 309 -14.49 28.49 0.49
C LYS A 309 -14.56 27.64 -0.77
N VAL A 310 -14.57 26.33 -0.62
CA VAL A 310 -14.64 25.37 -1.72
C VAL A 310 -15.88 24.50 -1.56
N ALA A 311 -16.73 24.49 -2.58
CA ALA A 311 -17.83 23.52 -2.66
C ALA A 311 -17.28 22.17 -3.11
N ILE A 312 -17.41 21.14 -2.26
CA ILE A 312 -16.99 19.78 -2.61
C ILE A 312 -17.99 19.19 -3.61
N LYS A 313 -17.53 18.95 -4.83
CA LYS A 313 -18.27 18.30 -5.92
C LYS A 313 -17.68 16.91 -6.11
N GLY A 314 -18.11 15.98 -5.26
CA GLY A 314 -17.54 14.63 -5.18
C GLY A 314 -18.33 13.60 -5.97
N VAL A 315 -17.62 12.60 -6.50
CA VAL A 315 -18.19 11.40 -7.10
C VAL A 315 -17.73 10.16 -6.35
N CYS A 316 -18.64 9.19 -6.22
CA CYS A 316 -18.28 7.86 -5.72
C CYS A 316 -17.66 7.04 -6.85
N MET A 317 -16.56 6.36 -6.55
CA MET A 317 -15.86 5.55 -7.53
C MET A 317 -15.52 4.20 -6.91
N HIS A 318 -15.93 3.12 -7.55
CA HIS A 318 -15.41 1.79 -7.26
C HIS A 318 -14.03 1.61 -7.90
N HIS A 319 -13.33 0.57 -7.53
CA HIS A 319 -11.94 0.35 -7.93
C HIS A 319 -11.78 -0.34 -9.30
N ASP A 320 -12.88 -0.75 -9.93
CA ASP A 320 -12.84 -1.41 -11.23
C ASP A 320 -12.60 -0.43 -12.40
N LEU A 321 -11.98 -0.94 -13.43
CA LEU A 321 -11.57 -0.21 -14.63
C LEU A 321 -12.29 -0.74 -15.91
N GLY A 322 -13.57 -1.11 -15.78
CA GLY A 322 -14.38 -1.62 -16.88
C GLY A 322 -13.85 -2.95 -17.43
N ALA A 323 -13.47 -3.00 -18.70
CA ALA A 323 -12.98 -4.22 -19.34
C ALA A 323 -11.69 -4.80 -18.73
N LEU A 324 -10.96 -4.03 -17.94
CA LEU A 324 -9.78 -4.48 -17.22
C LEU A 324 -10.14 -5.14 -15.87
N GLY A 325 -11.42 -5.13 -15.49
CA GLY A 325 -11.86 -5.58 -14.17
C GLY A 325 -11.23 -4.73 -13.06
N ALA A 326 -10.78 -5.39 -12.00
CA ALA A 326 -10.08 -4.73 -10.90
C ALA A 326 -8.56 -4.58 -11.15
N ALA A 327 -8.00 -5.26 -12.16
CA ALA A 327 -6.56 -5.17 -12.46
C ALA A 327 -6.14 -3.72 -12.70
N PHE A 328 -5.41 -3.15 -11.76
CA PHE A 328 -5.11 -1.72 -11.77
C PHE A 328 -4.23 -1.33 -12.96
N ASN A 329 -4.65 -0.27 -13.64
CA ASN A 329 -3.91 0.35 -14.74
C ASN A 329 -3.93 1.87 -14.57
N GLU A 330 -2.75 2.47 -14.37
CA GLU A 330 -2.62 3.90 -14.08
C GLU A 330 -3.19 4.78 -15.20
N VAL A 331 -2.97 4.42 -16.46
CA VAL A 331 -3.47 5.18 -17.62
C VAL A 331 -5.00 5.16 -17.68
N ALA A 332 -5.62 4.00 -17.38
CA ALA A 332 -7.07 3.88 -17.33
C ALA A 332 -7.66 4.68 -16.16
N ALA A 333 -7.02 4.62 -15.00
CA ALA A 333 -7.40 5.41 -13.82
C ALA A 333 -7.29 6.92 -14.09
N GLU A 334 -6.16 7.36 -14.67
CA GLU A 334 -5.97 8.77 -15.06
C GLU A 334 -7.06 9.23 -16.03
N ARG A 335 -7.42 8.39 -17.02
CA ARG A 335 -8.52 8.69 -17.96
C ARG A 335 -9.84 8.88 -17.22
N GLN A 336 -10.18 8.00 -16.25
CA GLN A 336 -11.40 8.15 -15.45
C GLN A 336 -11.39 9.47 -14.67
N LEU A 337 -10.28 9.78 -13.96
CA LEU A 337 -10.14 11.00 -13.19
C LEU A 337 -10.25 12.26 -14.05
N ARG A 338 -9.65 12.24 -15.24
CA ARG A 338 -9.74 13.35 -16.20
C ARG A 338 -11.18 13.60 -16.64
N ILE A 339 -11.94 12.56 -16.98
CA ILE A 339 -13.36 12.68 -17.34
C ILE A 339 -14.16 13.26 -16.19
N MET A 340 -13.89 12.85 -14.95
CA MET A 340 -14.56 13.38 -13.77
C MET A 340 -14.24 14.87 -13.55
N LYS A 341 -13.00 15.28 -13.75
CA LYS A 341 -12.62 16.72 -13.70
C LYS A 341 -13.31 17.51 -14.81
N GLU A 342 -13.34 17.02 -16.04
CA GLU A 342 -14.03 17.65 -17.17
C GLU A 342 -15.53 17.82 -16.90
N MET A 343 -16.13 16.90 -16.16
CA MET A 343 -17.51 16.95 -15.69
C MET A 343 -17.74 17.98 -14.55
N GLY A 344 -16.65 18.52 -13.99
CA GLY A 344 -16.67 19.50 -12.90
C GLY A 344 -16.52 18.92 -11.50
N ALA A 345 -16.17 17.66 -11.35
CA ALA A 345 -15.83 17.07 -10.05
C ALA A 345 -14.46 17.57 -9.55
N ASN A 346 -14.35 17.80 -8.24
CA ASN A 346 -13.11 18.16 -7.57
C ASN A 346 -12.76 17.23 -6.41
N ALA A 347 -13.55 16.17 -6.23
CA ALA A 347 -13.34 15.18 -5.17
C ALA A 347 -13.77 13.79 -5.61
N ILE A 348 -13.11 12.77 -5.05
CA ILE A 348 -13.40 11.35 -5.22
C ILE A 348 -13.68 10.74 -3.85
N ARG A 349 -14.73 9.93 -3.75
CA ARG A 349 -14.94 9.02 -2.63
C ARG A 349 -14.64 7.58 -3.08
N THR A 350 -13.69 6.92 -2.42
CA THR A 350 -13.33 5.53 -2.73
C THR A 350 -14.34 4.57 -2.11
N SER A 351 -15.38 4.24 -2.87
CA SER A 351 -16.50 3.40 -2.43
C SER A 351 -16.16 1.93 -2.58
N HIS A 352 -16.08 1.11 -1.58
CA HIS A 352 -16.15 1.39 -0.14
C HIS A 352 -14.96 0.70 0.52
N ASN A 353 -13.73 1.04 0.11
CA ASN A 353 -12.51 0.32 0.47
C ASN A 353 -11.27 1.19 0.23
N PRO A 354 -10.11 0.80 0.80
CA PRO A 354 -8.83 1.45 0.52
C PRO A 354 -8.49 1.49 -0.98
N PRO A 355 -8.04 2.64 -1.52
CA PRO A 355 -7.67 2.78 -2.93
C PRO A 355 -6.33 2.12 -3.26
N ALA A 356 -6.01 2.03 -4.56
CA ALA A 356 -4.65 1.77 -5.02
C ALA A 356 -3.74 2.98 -4.72
N PRO A 357 -2.48 2.78 -4.34
CA PRO A 357 -1.55 3.88 -4.05
C PRO A 357 -1.38 4.85 -5.22
N GLU A 358 -1.32 4.32 -6.43
CA GLU A 358 -1.16 5.13 -7.64
C GLU A 358 -2.40 6.01 -7.92
N LEU A 359 -3.61 5.57 -7.52
CA LEU A 359 -4.81 6.39 -7.63
C LEU A 359 -4.73 7.64 -6.74
N VAL A 360 -4.20 7.48 -5.53
CA VAL A 360 -3.99 8.59 -4.58
C VAL A 360 -2.95 9.57 -5.15
N ALA A 361 -1.83 9.06 -5.63
CA ALA A 361 -0.79 9.87 -6.27
C ALA A 361 -1.29 10.61 -7.53
N LEU A 362 -2.17 9.99 -8.32
CA LEU A 362 -2.84 10.66 -9.44
C LEU A 362 -3.74 11.79 -8.96
N CYS A 363 -4.54 11.58 -7.90
CA CYS A 363 -5.40 12.63 -7.34
C CYS A 363 -4.58 13.81 -6.84
N ASP A 364 -3.45 13.59 -6.17
CA ASP A 364 -2.54 14.66 -5.76
C ASP A 364 -2.08 15.52 -6.95
N ARG A 365 -1.59 14.86 -8.01
CA ARG A 365 -1.05 15.53 -9.20
C ARG A 365 -2.13 16.18 -10.07
N MET A 366 -3.35 15.68 -10.00
CA MET A 366 -4.47 16.16 -10.79
C MET A 366 -5.35 17.17 -10.05
N GLY A 367 -5.10 17.47 -8.77
CA GLY A 367 -5.91 18.40 -7.99
C GLY A 367 -7.31 17.86 -7.68
N LEU A 368 -7.37 16.62 -7.21
CA LEU A 368 -8.60 15.97 -6.75
C LEU A 368 -8.49 15.66 -5.25
N MET A 369 -9.43 16.17 -4.48
CA MET A 369 -9.55 15.76 -3.07
C MET A 369 -10.05 14.32 -2.98
N MET A 370 -9.74 13.64 -1.88
CA MET A 370 -10.20 12.26 -1.68
C MET A 370 -10.84 12.08 -0.32
N GLN A 371 -11.95 11.34 -0.31
CA GLN A 371 -12.51 10.72 0.88
C GLN A 371 -12.19 9.23 0.82
N LEU A 372 -11.22 8.79 1.62
CA LEU A 372 -10.83 7.39 1.72
C LEU A 372 -11.78 6.65 2.66
N GLU A 373 -12.16 5.43 2.27
CA GLU A 373 -12.97 4.55 3.11
C GLU A 373 -12.19 3.28 3.47
N LEU A 374 -12.39 2.81 4.70
CA LEU A 374 -11.82 1.55 5.14
C LEU A 374 -12.61 0.37 4.63
N ALA A 375 -13.93 0.38 4.85
CA ALA A 375 -14.82 -0.73 4.51
C ALA A 375 -16.28 -0.28 4.39
N ASP A 376 -17.08 -1.03 3.64
CA ASP A 376 -18.53 -0.83 3.49
C ASP A 376 -19.33 -1.23 4.73
N THR A 377 -18.81 -2.18 5.48
CA THR A 377 -19.48 -2.72 6.67
C THR A 377 -18.55 -2.69 7.87
N TRP A 378 -19.15 -2.59 9.04
CA TRP A 378 -18.45 -2.67 10.31
C TRP A 378 -18.84 -3.99 11.00
N GLN A 379 -19.34 -3.94 12.22
CA GLN A 379 -19.75 -5.13 12.96
C GLN A 379 -20.98 -5.85 12.37
N LYS A 380 -21.85 -5.13 11.65
CA LYS A 380 -23.04 -5.71 11.01
C LYS A 380 -22.83 -5.86 9.52
N GLY A 381 -22.78 -7.10 9.04
CA GLY A 381 -22.62 -7.42 7.63
C GLY A 381 -23.83 -7.04 6.79
N LYS A 382 -23.60 -6.76 5.52
CA LYS A 382 -24.57 -6.55 4.45
C LYS A 382 -24.62 -7.73 3.48
N ARG A 383 -23.58 -8.56 3.52
CA ARG A 383 -23.39 -9.79 2.74
C ARG A 383 -22.89 -10.91 3.66
N LYS A 384 -22.97 -12.16 3.19
CA LYS A 384 -22.60 -13.34 3.98
C LYS A 384 -21.11 -13.35 4.37
N ASN A 385 -20.26 -13.05 3.41
CA ASN A 385 -18.79 -13.10 3.57
C ASN A 385 -18.17 -11.69 3.50
N ASP A 386 -18.84 -10.73 4.10
CA ASP A 386 -18.49 -9.33 4.11
C ASP A 386 -17.39 -9.01 5.16
N TYR A 387 -16.85 -7.80 5.12
CA TYR A 387 -15.79 -7.33 6.01
C TYR A 387 -16.14 -7.42 7.51
N ASN A 388 -17.43 -7.46 7.87
CA ASN A 388 -17.83 -7.64 9.26
C ASN A 388 -17.21 -8.89 9.92
N LEU A 389 -16.87 -9.93 9.15
CA LEU A 389 -16.20 -11.12 9.65
C LEU A 389 -14.75 -10.85 10.09
N LEU A 390 -14.15 -9.81 9.56
CA LEU A 390 -12.79 -9.38 9.87
C LEU A 390 -12.74 -8.19 10.85
N PHE A 391 -13.87 -7.50 11.04
CA PHE A 391 -13.90 -6.19 11.67
C PHE A 391 -13.27 -6.19 13.06
N ASP A 392 -13.67 -7.09 13.95
CA ASP A 392 -13.21 -7.11 15.34
C ASP A 392 -11.71 -7.43 15.44
N ASP A 393 -11.19 -8.27 14.55
CA ASP A 393 -9.80 -8.73 14.60
C ASP A 393 -8.83 -7.87 13.76
N TRP A 394 -9.31 -7.26 12.66
CA TRP A 394 -8.44 -6.63 11.65
C TRP A 394 -8.66 -5.13 11.44
N SER A 395 -9.81 -4.57 11.83
CA SER A 395 -10.14 -3.18 11.49
C SER A 395 -9.10 -2.16 11.96
N GLU A 396 -8.47 -2.39 13.12
CA GLU A 396 -7.42 -1.50 13.61
C GLU A 396 -6.14 -1.64 12.78
N ALA A 397 -5.74 -2.85 12.40
CA ALA A 397 -4.57 -3.08 11.55
C ALA A 397 -4.78 -2.49 10.15
N ASP A 398 -5.95 -2.71 9.55
CA ASP A 398 -6.33 -2.16 8.26
C ASP A 398 -6.40 -0.62 8.28
N MET A 399 -7.00 -0.04 9.32
CA MET A 399 -7.05 1.42 9.49
C MET A 399 -5.64 2.01 9.69
N ARG A 400 -4.80 1.33 10.46
CA ARG A 400 -3.41 1.76 10.68
C ARG A 400 -2.61 1.73 9.39
N SER A 401 -2.75 0.67 8.58
CA SER A 401 -2.16 0.56 7.25
C SER A 401 -2.64 1.71 6.35
N LEU A 402 -3.95 1.92 6.24
CA LEU A 402 -4.54 2.99 5.43
C LEU A 402 -4.02 4.37 5.82
N VAL A 403 -4.06 4.70 7.12
CA VAL A 403 -3.65 6.03 7.61
C VAL A 403 -2.15 6.25 7.45
N ARG A 404 -1.32 5.26 7.79
CA ARG A 404 0.14 5.40 7.64
C ARG A 404 0.56 5.56 6.18
N HIS A 405 -0.08 4.82 5.28
CA HIS A 405 0.23 4.87 3.86
C HIS A 405 -0.10 6.24 3.26
N TYR A 406 -1.27 6.81 3.60
CA TYR A 406 -1.78 7.99 2.89
C TYR A 406 -1.75 9.31 3.68
N ARG A 407 -1.23 9.35 4.90
CA ARG A 407 -1.24 10.54 5.77
C ARG A 407 -0.48 11.76 5.25
N ASN A 408 0.36 11.59 4.24
CA ASN A 408 1.15 12.67 3.65
C ASN A 408 0.52 13.23 2.35
N HIS A 409 -0.53 12.56 1.85
CA HIS A 409 -1.26 12.94 0.63
C HIS A 409 -2.33 13.98 0.87
#